data_69562283ac51fd41746e1aba569718a3
#
_entry.id   69562283ac51fd41746e1aba569718a3
#
_cell.length_a   1.000
_cell.length_b   1.000
_cell.length_c   1.000
_cell.angle_alpha   90.00
_cell.angle_beta   90.00
_cell.angle_gamma   90.00
#
_symmetry.space_group_name_H-M   'P 1'
#
loop_
_entity.id
_entity.type
_entity.pdbx_description
1 polymer ?
#
loop_
_entity_poly.entity_id
_entity_poly.type
_entity_poly.pdbx_seq_one_letter_code
_entity_poly.pdbx_strand_id
1 'polypeptide(L)'
;ILETIKKCESTGIEVLYGDTDSLFIKNPTSEQIKAVIEQAKKDHGVDLEIDKTYRYCVLSNRKKNYFGVTEDGKVDVKGLTGKKSHTPAFIKNLFFELIDVLSKVKSMDDFNNAKKEISEKIAIVGKKVESKEIPIDELTFNVMLSKAPSEYVKTVPQHIRAARQLEGIREIKKGDRISFIKILNKPGVKPAELAKKEEIDPKKYMEFLESTLEQITSSMDLDFDTILGKPKQTGLDEFFWS
;
A
#
# COMPACT_ATOMS: atom_id res chain seq x y z
N ILE A 1 -16.28 22.12 -0.25
CA ILE A 1 -15.93 21.20 0.87
C ILE A 1 -15.74 21.95 2.19
N LEU A 2 -15.01 23.09 2.24
CA LEU A 2 -14.78 23.84 3.48
C LEU A 2 -16.09 24.36 4.11
N GLU A 3 -17.03 24.81 3.31
CA GLU A 3 -18.33 25.26 3.77
C GLU A 3 -19.20 24.09 4.25
N THR A 4 -19.11 22.95 3.59
CA THR A 4 -19.76 21.70 4.04
C THR A 4 -19.19 21.24 5.40
N ILE A 5 -17.88 21.35 5.61
CA ILE A 5 -17.25 21.07 6.92
C ILE A 5 -17.83 21.98 8.00
N LYS A 6 -17.81 23.30 7.77
CA LYS A 6 -18.40 24.27 8.72
C LYS A 6 -19.86 23.98 9.03
N LYS A 7 -20.62 23.56 8.02
CA LYS A 7 -22.03 23.15 8.22
C LYS A 7 -22.13 21.91 9.08
N CYS A 8 -21.34 20.87 8.81
CA CYS A 8 -21.29 19.67 9.65
C CYS A 8 -21.00 20.04 11.12
N GLU A 9 -19.95 20.82 11.36
CA GLU A 9 -19.56 21.27 12.71
C GLU A 9 -20.68 22.08 13.39
N SER A 10 -21.34 22.99 12.67
CA SER A 10 -22.45 23.79 13.20
C SER A 10 -23.68 22.98 13.57
N THR A 11 -23.83 21.79 13.00
CA THR A 11 -24.91 20.84 13.30
C THR A 11 -24.51 19.75 14.30
N GLY A 12 -23.31 19.89 14.91
CA GLY A 12 -22.79 18.95 15.90
C GLY A 12 -22.26 17.63 15.30
N ILE A 13 -21.97 17.61 13.99
CA ILE A 13 -21.33 16.47 13.33
C ILE A 13 -19.82 16.60 13.45
N GLU A 14 -19.15 15.60 14.02
CA GLU A 14 -17.70 15.52 14.06
C GLU A 14 -17.16 15.10 12.69
N VAL A 15 -16.36 15.97 12.05
CA VAL A 15 -15.68 15.68 10.78
C VAL A 15 -14.31 15.12 11.09
N LEU A 16 -14.05 13.87 10.69
CA LEU A 16 -12.80 13.17 10.94
C LEU A 16 -11.74 13.43 9.88
N TYR A 17 -12.15 13.53 8.62
CA TYR A 17 -11.25 13.66 7.49
C TYR A 17 -11.98 14.25 6.28
N GLY A 18 -11.25 14.99 5.44
CA GLY A 18 -11.77 15.52 4.18
C GLY A 18 -10.72 15.44 3.08
N ASP A 19 -11.13 15.04 1.88
CA ASP A 19 -10.28 15.00 0.70
C ASP A 19 -11.09 15.41 -0.54
N THR A 20 -10.61 16.43 -1.20
CA THR A 20 -11.10 17.01 -2.47
C THR A 20 -12.63 17.12 -2.59
N ASP A 21 -13.34 16.02 -2.63
CA ASP A 21 -14.76 15.86 -2.91
C ASP A 21 -15.51 14.97 -1.90
N SER A 22 -14.84 14.50 -0.87
CA SER A 22 -15.43 13.60 0.13
C SER A 22 -15.14 14.04 1.56
N LEU A 23 -16.07 13.72 2.48
CA LEU A 23 -15.93 13.94 3.92
C LEU A 23 -16.18 12.63 4.66
N PHE A 24 -15.38 12.39 5.70
CA PHE A 24 -15.59 11.34 6.68
C PHE A 24 -16.16 11.96 7.94
N ILE A 25 -17.34 11.53 8.33
CA ILE A 25 -18.06 12.04 9.48
C ILE A 25 -18.33 10.91 10.46
N LYS A 26 -18.32 11.22 11.76
CA LYS A 26 -18.43 10.22 12.83
C LYS A 26 -19.87 10.12 13.29
N ASN A 27 -20.44 8.92 13.18
CA ASN A 27 -21.73 8.55 13.74
C ASN A 27 -22.83 9.61 13.58
N PRO A 28 -23.08 10.17 12.38
CA PRO A 28 -24.13 11.16 12.18
C PRO A 28 -25.49 10.50 12.27
N THR A 29 -26.52 11.25 12.71
CA THR A 29 -27.91 10.80 12.59
C THR A 29 -28.41 10.96 11.14
N SER A 30 -29.47 10.25 10.78
CA SER A 30 -30.09 10.36 9.46
C SER A 30 -30.60 11.78 9.18
N GLU A 31 -31.10 12.48 10.21
CA GLU A 31 -31.57 13.87 10.11
C GLU A 31 -30.41 14.83 9.85
N GLN A 32 -29.28 14.63 10.53
CA GLN A 32 -28.06 15.43 10.31
C GLN A 32 -27.54 15.26 8.89
N ILE A 33 -27.49 14.03 8.38
CA ILE A 33 -27.03 13.77 6.99
C ILE A 33 -27.95 14.47 5.99
N LYS A 34 -29.30 14.33 6.13
CA LYS A 34 -30.27 14.99 5.26
C LYS A 34 -30.08 16.50 5.25
N ALA A 35 -29.93 17.11 6.43
CA ALA A 35 -29.74 18.55 6.56
C ALA A 35 -28.46 19.04 5.84
N VAL A 36 -27.37 18.28 5.90
CA VAL A 36 -26.12 18.63 5.19
C VAL A 36 -26.28 18.50 3.69
N ILE A 37 -26.93 17.44 3.21
CA ILE A 37 -27.19 17.22 1.76
C ILE A 37 -28.09 18.33 1.19
N GLU A 38 -29.22 18.63 1.84
CA GLU A 38 -30.15 19.67 1.43
C GLU A 38 -29.51 21.05 1.41
N GLN A 39 -28.71 21.37 2.42
CA GLN A 39 -28.01 22.64 2.48
C GLN A 39 -26.95 22.78 1.38
N ALA A 40 -26.17 21.73 1.11
CA ALA A 40 -25.15 21.75 0.05
C ALA A 40 -25.81 21.97 -1.33
N LYS A 41 -26.94 21.32 -1.56
CA LYS A 41 -27.75 21.53 -2.81
C LYS A 41 -28.29 22.92 -2.90
N LYS A 42 -28.85 23.47 -1.82
CA LYS A 42 -29.47 24.82 -1.80
C LYS A 42 -28.44 25.92 -1.99
N ASP A 43 -27.30 25.84 -1.27
CA ASP A 43 -26.33 26.95 -1.24
C ASP A 43 -25.37 26.92 -2.43
N HIS A 44 -25.08 25.73 -2.96
CA HIS A 44 -24.00 25.55 -3.95
C HIS A 44 -24.41 24.76 -5.19
N GLY A 45 -25.63 24.24 -5.24
CA GLY A 45 -26.12 23.40 -6.34
C GLY A 45 -25.38 22.05 -6.43
N VAL A 46 -24.72 21.62 -5.34
CA VAL A 46 -23.93 20.38 -5.28
C VAL A 46 -24.81 19.27 -4.72
N ASP A 47 -24.94 18.18 -5.47
CA ASP A 47 -25.56 16.95 -4.99
C ASP A 47 -24.52 16.12 -4.21
N LEU A 48 -24.79 15.92 -2.92
CA LEU A 48 -24.01 15.03 -2.06
C LEU A 48 -24.77 13.72 -1.88
N GLU A 49 -24.05 12.62 -1.78
CA GLU A 49 -24.60 11.30 -1.48
C GLU A 49 -23.71 10.54 -0.47
N ILE A 50 -24.28 9.52 0.16
CA ILE A 50 -23.51 8.62 1.02
C ILE A 50 -22.83 7.60 0.10
N ASP A 51 -21.51 7.71 -0.05
CA ASP A 51 -20.73 6.74 -0.84
C ASP A 51 -20.58 5.41 -0.07
N LYS A 52 -20.17 5.48 1.21
CA LYS A 52 -19.89 4.29 2.03
C LYS A 52 -20.13 4.53 3.52
N THR A 53 -20.50 3.45 4.18
CA THR A 53 -20.54 3.39 5.66
C THR A 53 -19.50 2.38 6.14
N TYR A 54 -18.60 2.85 7.01
CA TYR A 54 -17.57 2.01 7.60
C TYR A 54 -17.92 1.65 9.06
N ARG A 55 -17.71 0.40 9.41
CA ARG A 55 -17.76 -0.07 10.80
C ARG A 55 -16.66 0.56 11.63
N TYR A 56 -15.47 0.68 11.03
CA TYR A 56 -14.36 1.48 11.54
C TYR A 56 -13.47 1.94 10.38
N CYS A 57 -12.74 3.02 10.62
CA CYS A 57 -11.81 3.57 9.67
C CYS A 57 -10.51 3.96 10.38
N VAL A 58 -9.38 3.69 9.76
CA VAL A 58 -8.07 4.12 10.25
C VAL A 58 -7.54 5.17 9.29
N LEU A 59 -7.44 6.38 9.79
CA LEU A 59 -7.03 7.56 9.05
C LEU A 59 -5.57 7.90 9.41
N SER A 60 -4.75 8.15 8.40
CA SER A 60 -3.38 8.62 8.63
C SER A 60 -3.26 10.11 8.37
N ASN A 61 -2.18 10.74 8.85
CA ASN A 61 -1.87 12.14 8.58
C ASN A 61 -1.46 12.40 7.12
N ARG A 62 -1.36 11.37 6.29
CA ARG A 62 -1.00 11.48 4.87
C ARG A 62 -2.24 11.55 4.01
N LYS A 63 -2.22 12.43 3.00
CA LYS A 63 -3.31 12.55 2.03
C LYS A 63 -3.56 11.22 1.33
N LYS A 64 -4.85 10.86 1.21
CA LYS A 64 -5.29 9.64 0.50
C LYS A 64 -4.71 8.34 1.02
N ASN A 65 -4.31 8.31 2.28
CA ASN A 65 -3.75 7.15 2.93
C ASN A 65 -4.63 6.75 4.12
N TYR A 66 -5.60 5.90 3.88
CA TYR A 66 -6.50 5.36 4.90
C TYR A 66 -7.03 4.00 4.48
N PHE A 67 -7.52 3.26 5.43
CA PHE A 67 -8.38 2.12 5.18
C PHE A 67 -9.64 2.15 6.06
N GLY A 68 -10.72 1.60 5.55
CA GLY A 68 -11.97 1.43 6.29
C GLY A 68 -12.51 0.03 6.08
N VAL A 69 -13.23 -0.47 7.08
CA VAL A 69 -13.93 -1.74 7.00
C VAL A 69 -15.42 -1.48 7.06
N THR A 70 -16.12 -1.85 6.00
CA THR A 70 -17.56 -1.68 5.88
C THR A 70 -18.32 -2.62 6.82
N GLU A 71 -19.60 -2.40 7.00
CA GLU A 71 -20.44 -3.25 7.90
C GLU A 71 -20.48 -4.72 7.44
N ASP A 72 -20.42 -4.97 6.12
CA ASP A 72 -20.34 -6.30 5.52
C ASP A 72 -18.93 -6.93 5.59
N GLY A 73 -17.96 -6.25 6.20
CA GLY A 73 -16.59 -6.74 6.43
C GLY A 73 -15.64 -6.53 5.26
N LYS A 74 -16.04 -5.84 4.19
CA LYS A 74 -15.10 -5.49 3.12
C LYS A 74 -14.11 -4.44 3.59
N VAL A 75 -12.84 -4.65 3.27
CA VAL A 75 -11.78 -3.67 3.54
C VAL A 75 -11.55 -2.80 2.29
N ASP A 76 -11.81 -1.52 2.45
CA ASP A 76 -11.52 -0.50 1.45
C ASP A 76 -10.24 0.24 1.84
N VAL A 77 -9.23 0.12 1.00
CA VAL A 77 -7.93 0.77 1.26
C VAL A 77 -7.65 1.75 0.12
N LYS A 78 -7.46 3.00 0.44
CA LYS A 78 -7.09 4.05 -0.54
C LYS A 78 -5.57 4.17 -0.65
N GLY A 79 -5.11 4.44 -1.87
CA GLY A 79 -3.68 4.62 -2.15
C GLY A 79 -2.90 3.33 -2.44
N LEU A 80 -3.57 2.19 -2.60
CA LEU A 80 -2.99 0.85 -2.66
C LEU A 80 -1.91 0.62 -3.71
N THR A 81 -0.70 0.43 -3.22
CA THR A 81 0.42 -0.09 -4.02
C THR A 81 0.34 -1.62 -4.15
N GLY A 82 -0.21 -2.33 -3.17
CA GLY A 82 -0.32 -3.80 -3.16
C GLY A 82 -1.18 -4.41 -4.26
N LYS A 83 -2.16 -3.66 -4.81
CA LYS A 83 -3.03 -4.12 -5.93
C LYS A 83 -2.42 -3.93 -7.31
N LYS A 84 -1.28 -3.28 -7.45
CA LYS A 84 -0.68 -3.02 -8.77
C LYS A 84 -0.28 -4.34 -9.44
N SER A 85 -0.53 -4.45 -10.75
CA SER A 85 -0.32 -5.67 -11.54
C SER A 85 1.12 -6.19 -11.51
N HIS A 86 2.10 -5.29 -11.34
CA HIS A 86 3.52 -5.60 -11.34
C HIS A 86 4.12 -5.88 -9.94
N THR A 87 3.32 -5.87 -8.87
CA THR A 87 3.79 -6.21 -7.52
C THR A 87 4.08 -7.71 -7.43
N PRO A 88 5.23 -8.15 -6.87
CA PRO A 88 5.56 -9.55 -6.66
C PRO A 88 4.50 -10.31 -5.87
N ALA A 89 4.34 -11.60 -6.16
CA ALA A 89 3.27 -12.41 -5.61
C ALA A 89 3.33 -12.51 -4.08
N PHE A 90 4.52 -12.69 -3.49
CA PHE A 90 4.67 -12.79 -2.03
C PHE A 90 4.18 -11.54 -1.29
N ILE A 91 4.40 -10.34 -1.86
CA ILE A 91 3.91 -9.09 -1.28
C ILE A 91 2.39 -8.98 -1.41
N LYS A 92 1.85 -9.38 -2.57
CA LYS A 92 0.39 -9.41 -2.75
C LYS A 92 -0.28 -10.37 -1.77
N ASN A 93 0.27 -11.56 -1.63
CA ASN A 93 -0.25 -12.59 -0.74
C ASN A 93 -0.26 -12.07 0.71
N LEU A 94 0.89 -11.57 1.19
CA LEU A 94 0.96 -10.95 2.51
C LEU A 94 -0.05 -9.81 2.65
N PHE A 95 -0.11 -8.90 1.68
CA PHE A 95 -1.05 -7.78 1.72
C PHE A 95 -2.50 -8.26 1.89
N PHE A 96 -2.93 -9.28 1.14
CA PHE A 96 -4.29 -9.82 1.27
C PHE A 96 -4.50 -10.54 2.60
N GLU A 97 -3.49 -11.21 3.15
CA GLU A 97 -3.56 -11.76 4.49
C GLU A 97 -3.76 -10.68 5.56
N LEU A 98 -3.05 -9.54 5.45
CA LEU A 98 -3.24 -8.41 6.36
C LEU A 98 -4.64 -7.81 6.24
N ILE A 99 -5.16 -7.69 5.02
CA ILE A 99 -6.54 -7.26 4.77
C ILE A 99 -7.56 -8.22 5.42
N ASP A 100 -7.33 -9.52 5.34
CA ASP A 100 -8.20 -10.51 5.97
C ASP A 100 -8.19 -10.38 7.51
N VAL A 101 -7.04 -10.18 8.13
CA VAL A 101 -6.93 -9.89 9.57
C VAL A 101 -7.74 -8.66 9.94
N LEU A 102 -7.58 -7.55 9.20
CA LEU A 102 -8.30 -6.31 9.44
C LEU A 102 -9.81 -6.46 9.27
N SER A 103 -10.26 -7.27 8.32
CA SER A 103 -11.69 -7.50 8.06
C SER A 103 -12.44 -8.10 9.26
N LYS A 104 -11.74 -8.79 10.14
CA LYS A 104 -12.29 -9.50 11.31
C LYS A 104 -12.43 -8.63 12.55
N VAL A 105 -11.80 -7.47 12.58
CA VAL A 105 -11.81 -6.54 13.73
C VAL A 105 -13.21 -5.98 13.95
N LYS A 106 -13.72 -6.12 15.19
CA LYS A 106 -15.03 -5.61 15.61
C LYS A 106 -14.95 -4.76 16.89
N SER A 107 -13.86 -4.83 17.62
CA SER A 107 -13.63 -4.14 18.89
C SER A 107 -12.22 -3.56 18.95
N MET A 108 -11.94 -2.74 19.95
CA MET A 108 -10.60 -2.22 20.23
C MET A 108 -9.64 -3.36 20.62
N ASP A 109 -10.11 -4.36 21.34
CA ASP A 109 -9.29 -5.53 21.68
C ASP A 109 -8.93 -6.34 20.46
N ASP A 110 -9.88 -6.55 19.54
CA ASP A 110 -9.59 -7.19 18.25
C ASP A 110 -8.56 -6.38 17.44
N PHE A 111 -8.66 -5.04 17.47
CA PHE A 111 -7.71 -4.16 16.80
C PHE A 111 -6.29 -4.31 17.37
N ASN A 112 -6.17 -4.36 18.70
CA ASN A 112 -4.87 -4.58 19.35
C ASN A 112 -4.30 -5.97 19.05
N ASN A 113 -5.13 -7.00 18.96
CA ASN A 113 -4.73 -8.34 18.56
C ASN A 113 -4.32 -8.38 17.08
N ALA A 114 -5.07 -7.70 16.22
CA ALA A 114 -4.74 -7.56 14.80
C ALA A 114 -3.37 -6.88 14.58
N LYS A 115 -3.03 -5.85 15.37
CA LYS A 115 -1.69 -5.22 15.34
C LYS A 115 -0.57 -6.23 15.59
N LYS A 116 -0.73 -7.11 16.58
CA LYS A 116 0.24 -8.16 16.91
C LYS A 116 0.36 -9.17 15.77
N GLU A 117 -0.77 -9.70 15.30
CA GLU A 117 -0.81 -10.68 14.20
C GLU A 117 -0.19 -10.11 12.91
N ILE A 118 -0.49 -8.87 12.57
CA ILE A 118 0.08 -8.17 11.41
C ILE A 118 1.60 -8.04 11.56
N SER A 119 2.08 -7.63 12.73
CA SER A 119 3.51 -7.53 13.01
C SER A 119 4.22 -8.87 12.87
N GLU A 120 3.65 -9.95 13.40
CA GLU A 120 4.20 -11.30 13.29
C GLU A 120 4.26 -11.78 11.84
N LYS A 121 3.20 -11.59 11.06
CA LYS A 121 3.17 -11.95 9.63
C LYS A 121 4.23 -11.19 8.82
N ILE A 122 4.37 -9.90 9.05
CA ILE A 122 5.41 -9.08 8.40
C ILE A 122 6.81 -9.57 8.80
N ALA A 123 7.05 -9.83 10.09
CA ALA A 123 8.33 -10.34 10.57
C ALA A 123 8.72 -11.69 9.94
N ILE A 124 7.76 -12.61 9.82
CA ILE A 124 7.97 -13.92 9.19
C ILE A 124 8.39 -13.76 7.73
N VAL A 125 7.65 -12.95 6.97
CA VAL A 125 7.95 -12.73 5.55
C VAL A 125 9.26 -11.96 5.39
N GLY A 126 9.54 -10.97 6.24
CA GLY A 126 10.81 -10.25 6.25
C GLY A 126 12.00 -11.18 6.42
N LYS A 127 11.95 -12.10 7.39
CA LYS A 127 13.00 -13.13 7.60
C LYS A 127 13.18 -14.01 6.37
N LYS A 128 12.09 -14.46 5.72
CA LYS A 128 12.18 -15.27 4.48
C LYS A 128 12.80 -14.49 3.32
N VAL A 129 12.59 -13.17 3.25
CA VAL A 129 13.24 -12.31 2.25
C VAL A 129 14.74 -12.22 2.54
N GLU A 130 15.13 -11.96 3.78
CA GLU A 130 16.54 -11.83 4.20
C GLU A 130 17.33 -13.13 3.98
N SER A 131 16.74 -14.28 4.31
CA SER A 131 17.34 -15.61 4.11
C SER A 131 17.22 -16.12 2.66
N LYS A 132 16.63 -15.32 1.75
CA LYS A 132 16.38 -15.70 0.35
C LYS A 132 15.55 -16.99 0.21
N GLU A 133 14.63 -17.25 1.12
CA GLU A 133 13.78 -18.44 1.09
C GLU A 133 12.55 -18.28 0.20
N ILE A 134 12.20 -17.05 -0.19
CA ILE A 134 11.09 -16.80 -1.12
C ILE A 134 11.46 -17.34 -2.51
N PRO A 135 10.63 -18.18 -3.14
CA PRO A 135 10.84 -18.69 -4.49
C PRO A 135 10.95 -17.57 -5.54
N ILE A 136 11.74 -17.79 -6.59
CA ILE A 136 11.98 -16.78 -7.64
C ILE A 136 10.68 -16.33 -8.33
N ASP A 137 9.77 -17.24 -8.59
CA ASP A 137 8.47 -16.96 -9.20
C ASP A 137 7.61 -16.01 -8.34
N GLU A 138 7.67 -16.15 -7.02
CA GLU A 138 7.00 -15.24 -6.09
C GLU A 138 7.69 -13.87 -5.97
N LEU A 139 9.00 -13.78 -6.23
CA LEU A 139 9.79 -12.55 -6.24
C LEU A 139 9.65 -11.76 -7.55
N THR A 140 9.01 -12.33 -8.56
CA THR A 140 9.03 -11.83 -9.93
C THR A 140 8.14 -10.62 -10.13
N PHE A 141 8.71 -9.57 -10.73
CA PHE A 141 7.98 -8.45 -11.31
C PHE A 141 7.57 -8.76 -12.73
N ASN A 142 6.31 -8.52 -13.08
CA ASN A 142 5.77 -8.79 -14.41
C ASN A 142 5.31 -7.48 -15.06
N VAL A 143 5.94 -7.09 -16.16
CA VAL A 143 5.65 -5.84 -16.87
C VAL A 143 5.46 -6.11 -18.36
N MET A 144 4.36 -5.61 -18.92
CA MET A 144 4.11 -5.65 -20.37
C MET A 144 4.88 -4.52 -21.06
N LEU A 145 5.53 -4.82 -22.16
CA LEU A 145 6.25 -3.85 -22.96
C LEU A 145 5.30 -2.96 -23.78
N SER A 146 5.35 -1.67 -23.54
CA SER A 146 4.61 -0.68 -24.35
C SER A 146 5.27 -0.37 -25.68
N LYS A 147 6.59 -0.66 -25.81
CA LYS A 147 7.43 -0.46 -27.00
C LYS A 147 8.48 -1.56 -27.10
N ALA A 148 9.12 -1.70 -28.26
CA ALA A 148 10.27 -2.59 -28.38
C ALA A 148 11.45 -2.10 -27.52
N PRO A 149 12.31 -3.00 -26.98
CA PRO A 149 13.43 -2.60 -26.12
C PRO A 149 14.42 -1.61 -26.76
N SER A 150 14.61 -1.67 -28.08
CA SER A 150 15.46 -0.78 -28.86
C SER A 150 14.98 0.67 -28.89
N GLU A 151 13.69 0.92 -28.72
CA GLU A 151 13.10 2.26 -28.73
C GLU A 151 13.35 3.07 -27.44
N TYR A 152 13.86 2.44 -26.38
CA TYR A 152 14.17 3.09 -25.10
C TYR A 152 15.60 3.65 -25.10
N VAL A 153 15.78 4.89 -25.58
CA VAL A 153 17.10 5.52 -25.77
C VAL A 153 17.52 6.35 -24.54
N LYS A 154 16.65 7.25 -24.05
CA LYS A 154 17.01 8.22 -22.99
C LYS A 154 16.96 7.63 -21.59
N THR A 155 15.87 6.95 -21.26
CA THR A 155 15.66 6.31 -19.94
C THR A 155 15.38 4.84 -20.15
N VAL A 156 16.16 3.97 -19.52
CA VAL A 156 16.03 2.52 -19.62
C VAL A 156 15.45 1.97 -18.30
N PRO A 157 14.13 1.73 -18.23
CA PRO A 157 13.48 1.15 -17.06
C PRO A 157 14.00 -0.25 -16.72
N GLN A 158 13.73 -0.73 -15.51
CA GLN A 158 14.21 -2.04 -15.04
C GLN A 158 13.77 -3.19 -15.94
N HIS A 159 12.51 -3.24 -16.34
CA HIS A 159 12.00 -4.27 -17.25
C HIS A 159 12.67 -4.26 -18.63
N ILE A 160 13.08 -3.09 -19.12
CA ILE A 160 13.82 -2.99 -20.38
C ILE A 160 15.27 -3.48 -20.21
N ARG A 161 15.91 -3.17 -19.07
CA ARG A 161 17.25 -3.72 -18.75
C ARG A 161 17.22 -5.25 -18.63
N ALA A 162 16.13 -5.80 -18.12
CA ALA A 162 15.93 -7.24 -18.11
C ALA A 162 15.66 -7.79 -19.53
N ALA A 163 14.78 -7.14 -20.31
CA ALA A 163 14.46 -7.57 -21.67
C ALA A 163 15.70 -7.65 -22.56
N ARG A 164 16.60 -6.66 -22.48
CA ARG A 164 17.85 -6.64 -23.24
C ARG A 164 18.79 -7.82 -22.93
N GLN A 165 18.71 -8.43 -21.77
CA GLN A 165 19.49 -9.63 -21.45
C GLN A 165 18.94 -10.89 -22.11
N LEU A 166 17.74 -10.82 -22.69
CA LEU A 166 17.13 -11.90 -23.47
C LEU A 166 17.41 -11.76 -24.96
N GLU A 167 18.02 -10.65 -25.40
CA GLU A 167 18.45 -10.47 -26.78
C GLU A 167 19.47 -11.57 -27.17
N GLY A 168 19.23 -12.25 -28.27
CA GLY A 168 20.01 -13.43 -28.71
C GLY A 168 19.52 -14.76 -28.15
N ILE A 169 18.65 -14.78 -27.12
CA ILE A 169 17.99 -15.99 -26.63
C ILE A 169 16.61 -16.14 -27.28
N ARG A 170 15.85 -15.04 -27.33
CA ARG A 170 14.55 -14.97 -28.00
C ARG A 170 14.27 -13.59 -28.53
N GLU A 171 13.41 -13.50 -29.55
CA GLU A 171 12.92 -12.21 -30.03
C GLU A 171 11.99 -11.56 -29.03
N ILE A 172 12.15 -10.26 -28.77
CA ILE A 172 11.35 -9.47 -27.83
C ILE A 172 10.63 -8.36 -28.58
N LYS A 173 9.31 -8.32 -28.48
CA LYS A 173 8.44 -7.37 -29.21
C LYS A 173 7.61 -6.53 -28.25
N LYS A 174 7.06 -5.42 -28.78
CA LYS A 174 5.97 -4.68 -28.11
C LYS A 174 4.83 -5.63 -27.76
N GLY A 175 4.29 -5.51 -26.55
CA GLY A 175 3.22 -6.38 -26.04
C GLY A 175 3.71 -7.59 -25.25
N ASP A 176 5.00 -7.96 -25.36
CA ASP A 176 5.56 -9.05 -24.59
C ASP A 176 5.57 -8.73 -23.10
N ARG A 177 5.37 -9.76 -22.28
CA ARG A 177 5.50 -9.67 -20.82
C ARG A 177 6.92 -10.05 -20.43
N ILE A 178 7.59 -9.12 -19.74
CA ILE A 178 8.91 -9.36 -19.15
C ILE A 178 8.77 -9.65 -17.68
N SER A 179 9.22 -10.83 -17.29
CA SER A 179 9.30 -11.32 -15.91
C SER A 179 10.74 -11.17 -15.43
N PHE A 180 10.98 -10.42 -14.33
CA PHE A 180 12.32 -10.17 -13.84
C PHE A 180 12.37 -10.07 -12.32
N ILE A 181 13.55 -10.30 -11.76
CA ILE A 181 13.86 -10.13 -10.33
C ILE A 181 14.90 -9.03 -10.12
N LYS A 182 14.98 -8.55 -8.88
CA LYS A 182 16.04 -7.63 -8.43
C LYS A 182 17.24 -8.41 -7.96
N ILE A 183 18.43 -8.04 -8.45
CA ILE A 183 19.70 -8.70 -8.14
C ILE A 183 20.74 -7.74 -7.58
N LEU A 184 21.73 -8.28 -6.83
CA LEU A 184 22.81 -7.53 -6.22
C LEU A 184 23.73 -6.85 -7.25
N ASN A 185 24.08 -7.56 -8.32
CA ASN A 185 25.02 -7.09 -9.32
C ASN A 185 24.36 -6.21 -10.40
N LYS A 186 25.15 -5.37 -11.06
CA LYS A 186 24.67 -4.62 -12.24
C LYS A 186 24.20 -5.59 -13.32
N PRO A 187 23.09 -5.30 -14.02
CA PRO A 187 22.36 -4.02 -14.04
C PRO A 187 21.27 -3.87 -12.96
N GLY A 188 21.30 -4.65 -11.87
CA GLY A 188 20.39 -4.60 -10.73
C GLY A 188 19.05 -5.34 -10.95
N VAL A 189 18.89 -5.95 -12.11
CA VAL A 189 17.75 -6.79 -12.49
C VAL A 189 18.19 -7.90 -13.43
N LYS A 190 17.48 -9.02 -13.39
CA LYS A 190 17.72 -10.16 -14.26
C LYS A 190 16.39 -10.80 -14.67
N PRO A 191 16.24 -11.28 -15.92
CA PRO A 191 15.08 -12.09 -16.31
C PRO A 191 14.88 -13.26 -15.34
N ALA A 192 13.64 -13.53 -14.95
CA ALA A 192 13.35 -14.58 -13.98
C ALA A 192 13.82 -15.96 -14.47
N GLU A 193 13.72 -16.22 -15.76
CA GLU A 193 14.16 -17.47 -16.42
C GLU A 193 15.68 -17.70 -16.39
N LEU A 194 16.49 -16.64 -16.18
CA LEU A 194 17.95 -16.70 -16.09
C LEU A 194 18.49 -16.50 -14.68
N ALA A 195 17.61 -16.20 -13.73
CA ALA A 195 17.98 -15.80 -12.39
C ALA A 195 18.33 -17.00 -11.50
N LYS A 196 19.28 -16.76 -10.57
CA LYS A 196 19.65 -17.72 -9.54
C LYS A 196 19.37 -17.13 -8.16
N LYS A 197 19.09 -18.00 -7.18
CA LYS A 197 18.77 -17.64 -5.81
C LYS A 197 19.85 -16.76 -5.15
N GLU A 198 21.11 -17.08 -5.40
CA GLU A 198 22.28 -16.39 -4.82
C GLU A 198 22.36 -14.92 -5.26
N GLU A 199 21.86 -14.62 -6.46
CA GLU A 199 21.91 -13.29 -7.07
C GLU A 199 20.87 -12.32 -6.49
N ILE A 200 19.82 -12.82 -5.82
CA ILE A 200 18.72 -12.01 -5.27
C ILE A 200 19.27 -10.91 -4.35
N ASP A 201 18.76 -9.69 -4.51
CA ASP A 201 19.01 -8.55 -3.62
C ASP A 201 17.90 -8.44 -2.56
N PRO A 202 18.09 -9.02 -1.34
CA PRO A 202 17.07 -8.98 -0.30
C PRO A 202 16.72 -7.55 0.13
N LYS A 203 17.71 -6.65 0.15
CA LYS A 203 17.51 -5.26 0.56
C LYS A 203 16.48 -4.55 -0.32
N LYS A 204 16.57 -4.75 -1.65
CA LYS A 204 15.62 -4.14 -2.59
C LYS A 204 14.20 -4.71 -2.45
N TYR A 205 14.07 -5.94 -2.06
CA TYR A 205 12.76 -6.54 -1.76
C TYR A 205 12.20 -6.05 -0.43
N MET A 206 13.06 -5.89 0.60
CA MET A 206 12.66 -5.30 1.87
C MET A 206 12.17 -3.86 1.70
N GLU A 207 12.93 -3.00 0.99
CA GLU A 207 12.52 -1.62 0.67
C GLU A 207 11.15 -1.59 -0.04
N PHE A 208 10.91 -2.54 -0.95
CA PHE A 208 9.65 -2.61 -1.69
C PHE A 208 8.50 -3.15 -0.84
N LEU A 209 8.77 -4.13 0.03
CA LEU A 209 7.82 -4.65 1.00
C LEU A 209 7.37 -3.54 1.95
N GLU A 210 8.31 -2.85 2.59
CA GLU A 210 8.06 -1.73 3.48
C GLU A 210 7.20 -0.65 2.80
N SER A 211 7.63 -0.15 1.64
CA SER A 211 6.89 0.89 0.91
C SER A 211 5.49 0.46 0.47
N THR A 212 5.27 -0.83 0.28
CA THR A 212 3.95 -1.37 -0.08
C THR A 212 3.03 -1.50 1.13
N LEU A 213 3.57 -1.89 2.27
CA LEU A 213 2.82 -2.09 3.51
C LEU A 213 2.67 -0.82 4.34
N GLU A 214 3.46 0.23 4.04
CA GLU A 214 3.50 1.48 4.80
C GLU A 214 2.12 2.07 5.06
N GLN A 215 1.19 1.92 4.12
CA GLN A 215 -0.19 2.41 4.27
C GLN A 215 -0.96 1.73 5.40
N ILE A 216 -0.70 0.45 5.62
CA ILE A 216 -1.30 -0.31 6.72
C ILE A 216 -0.53 -0.04 8.01
N THR A 217 0.79 -0.19 7.98
CA THR A 217 1.64 -0.10 9.17
C THR A 217 1.61 1.29 9.78
N SER A 218 1.77 2.35 8.97
CA SER A 218 1.74 3.73 9.47
C SER A 218 0.38 4.12 10.04
N SER A 219 -0.73 3.67 9.45
CA SER A 219 -2.08 3.94 9.95
C SER A 219 -2.35 3.23 11.28
N MET A 220 -1.63 2.15 11.58
CA MET A 220 -1.74 1.38 12.83
C MET A 220 -0.65 1.74 13.84
N ASP A 221 0.16 2.74 13.56
CA ASP A 221 1.28 3.13 14.43
C ASP A 221 2.29 1.98 14.63
N LEU A 222 2.54 1.24 13.55
CA LEU A 222 3.49 0.14 13.50
C LEU A 222 4.76 0.59 12.77
N ASP A 223 5.89 0.49 13.46
CA ASP A 223 7.21 0.78 12.92
C ASP A 223 7.82 -0.46 12.28
N PHE A 224 8.20 -0.37 11.01
CA PHE A 224 8.65 -1.51 10.22
C PHE A 224 10.01 -2.06 10.70
N ASP A 225 10.93 -1.19 11.10
CA ASP A 225 12.24 -1.62 11.62
C ASP A 225 12.08 -2.30 12.99
N THR A 226 11.19 -1.81 13.84
CA THR A 226 10.84 -2.47 15.10
C THR A 226 10.25 -3.86 14.87
N ILE A 227 9.35 -4.01 13.89
CA ILE A 227 8.77 -5.31 13.51
C ILE A 227 9.85 -6.31 13.09
N LEU A 228 10.86 -5.85 12.37
CA LEU A 228 11.98 -6.69 11.91
C LEU A 228 13.07 -6.92 12.98
N GLY A 229 12.88 -6.36 14.17
CA GLY A 229 13.87 -6.47 15.26
C GLY A 229 15.16 -5.70 15.01
N LYS A 230 15.12 -4.69 14.13
CA LYS A 230 16.25 -3.81 13.89
C LYS A 230 16.32 -2.74 15.00
N PRO A 231 17.52 -2.37 15.47
CA PRO A 231 17.66 -1.29 16.44
C PRO A 231 17.13 0.02 15.80
N LYS A 232 16.31 0.76 16.57
CA LYS A 232 15.94 2.12 16.17
C LYS A 232 17.21 2.93 15.96
N GLN A 233 17.37 3.54 14.79
CA GLN A 233 18.32 4.64 14.63
C GLN A 233 17.79 5.82 15.46
N THR A 234 18.24 5.95 16.69
CA THR A 234 18.10 7.19 17.45
C THR A 234 18.90 8.27 16.73
N GLY A 235 18.23 9.34 16.32
CA GLY A 235 18.90 10.49 15.74
C GLY A 235 19.91 11.04 16.76
N LEU A 236 21.04 11.58 16.27
CA LEU A 236 22.06 12.23 17.11
C LEU A 236 21.46 13.30 18.05
N ASP A 237 20.32 13.85 17.71
CA ASP A 237 19.62 14.87 18.50
C ASP A 237 19.06 14.32 19.83
N GLU A 238 18.70 13.04 19.93
CA GLU A 238 18.26 12.43 21.19
C GLU A 238 19.42 12.16 22.16
N PHE A 239 20.66 12.10 21.65
CA PHE A 239 21.85 11.84 22.46
C PHE A 239 22.36 13.11 23.20
N PHE A 240 21.94 14.31 22.76
CA PHE A 240 22.41 15.58 23.33
C PHE A 240 21.47 16.18 24.38
N TRP A 241 20.30 15.59 24.62
CA TRP A 241 19.29 16.11 25.56
C TRP A 241 18.80 15.10 26.61
N SER A 242 19.56 14.04 26.84
CA SER A 242 19.32 13.09 27.96
C SER A 242 20.22 13.34 29.15
#